data_6da0b27b22dcb6c4f30378d694defe02
#
_entry.id   6da0b27b22dcb6c4f30378d694defe02
#
_cell.length_a   1.000
_cell.length_b   1.000
_cell.length_c   1.000
_cell.angle_alpha   90.00
_cell.angle_beta   90.00
_cell.angle_gamma   90.00
#
_symmetry.space_group_name_H-M   'P 1'
#
loop_
_entity.id
_entity.type
_entity.pdbx_description
1 polymer ?
#
loop_
_entity_poly.entity_id
_entity_poly.type
_entity_poly.pdbx_seq_one_letter_code
_entity_poly.pdbx_strand_id
1 'polypeptide(L)'
;NVAIDVARVLSRTPIEMATTDIADYAMADIDAATLKDIYMFARRGPLEAACTNNELKEMGALEAATTVVDSSILPSDMPETMDDREKKVRMRILDTLKVLSQAKANEKRRTVHIEFFASPIEILGGKTVEGIRMERTKVESGRCIGTGDTFDIPCEMVITCIGSRAEAIEEIPFNERSGIVEHQDGRVGKGVYAAGWVKRGATGTIGTNRLDSYAVADLLISDFSGKAKPGPNELNNLVIERSLQVVSYDDWLIIKMLEEAAAP
;
A
#
# COMPACT_ATOMS: atom_id res chain seq x y z
N ASN A 1 2.30 -0.04 4.73
CA ASN A 1 1.97 1.34 4.34
C ASN A 1 0.53 1.45 3.83
N VAL A 2 0.09 0.63 2.84
CA VAL A 2 -1.26 0.72 2.23
C VAL A 2 -2.37 0.72 3.29
N ALA A 3 -2.31 -0.12 4.32
CA ALA A 3 -3.30 -0.13 5.39
C ALA A 3 -3.34 1.21 6.16
N ILE A 4 -2.19 1.84 6.37
CA ILE A 4 -2.10 3.17 7.00
C ILE A 4 -2.74 4.22 6.09
N ASP A 5 -2.46 4.19 4.78
CA ASP A 5 -3.05 5.14 3.83
C ASP A 5 -4.57 5.00 3.79
N VAL A 6 -5.09 3.77 3.72
CA VAL A 6 -6.53 3.51 3.76
C VAL A 6 -7.15 3.99 5.07
N ALA A 7 -6.57 3.64 6.21
CA ALA A 7 -7.08 4.07 7.52
C ALA A 7 -7.07 5.60 7.64
N ARG A 8 -6.03 6.25 7.13
CA ARG A 8 -5.87 7.71 7.12
C ARG A 8 -6.95 8.40 6.28
N VAL A 9 -7.20 7.92 5.05
CA VAL A 9 -8.26 8.46 4.18
C VAL A 9 -9.62 8.28 4.82
N LEU A 10 -9.92 7.10 5.34
CA LEU A 10 -11.18 6.82 6.04
C LEU A 10 -11.36 7.62 7.35
N SER A 11 -10.29 8.15 7.92
CA SER A 11 -10.32 8.87 9.20
C SER A 11 -10.39 10.38 9.06
N ARG A 12 -10.02 10.94 7.91
CA ARG A 12 -9.96 12.38 7.69
C ARG A 12 -11.33 13.00 7.40
N THR A 13 -11.46 14.26 7.75
CA THR A 13 -12.62 15.10 7.42
C THR A 13 -12.50 15.67 6.00
N PRO A 14 -13.60 16.19 5.42
CA PRO A 14 -13.54 16.95 4.17
C PRO A 14 -12.54 18.11 4.21
N ILE A 15 -12.42 18.80 5.33
CA ILE A 15 -11.47 19.92 5.51
C ILE A 15 -10.01 19.43 5.45
N GLU A 16 -9.70 18.30 6.12
CA GLU A 16 -8.36 17.71 6.07
C GLU A 16 -8.00 17.18 4.65
N MET A 17 -9.01 16.86 3.85
CA MET A 17 -8.83 16.32 2.49
C MET A 17 -8.94 17.38 1.40
N ALA A 18 -9.33 18.61 1.71
CA ALA A 18 -9.59 19.68 0.75
C ALA A 18 -8.39 20.02 -0.15
N THR A 19 -7.16 19.80 0.33
CA THR A 19 -5.92 20.04 -0.43
C THR A 19 -5.40 18.81 -1.18
N THR A 20 -6.22 17.76 -1.32
CA THR A 20 -5.85 16.50 -2.00
C THR A 20 -6.69 16.31 -3.26
N ASP A 21 -6.26 15.39 -4.13
CA ASP A 21 -6.96 15.04 -5.37
C ASP A 21 -8.09 14.01 -5.16
N ILE A 22 -8.65 13.92 -3.95
CA ILE A 22 -9.78 13.01 -3.70
C ILE A 22 -11.00 13.46 -4.49
N ALA A 23 -11.68 12.53 -5.16
CA ALA A 23 -12.90 12.84 -5.88
C ALA A 23 -14.05 13.22 -4.92
N ASP A 24 -14.79 14.27 -5.23
CA ASP A 24 -15.88 14.80 -4.38
C ASP A 24 -16.90 13.75 -4.00
N TYR A 25 -17.30 12.87 -4.93
CA TYR A 25 -18.26 11.79 -4.66
C TYR A 25 -17.70 10.78 -3.63
N ALA A 26 -16.41 10.46 -3.69
CA ALA A 26 -15.78 9.53 -2.75
C ALA A 26 -15.68 10.17 -1.35
N MET A 27 -15.34 11.47 -1.29
CA MET A 27 -15.28 12.19 -0.03
C MET A 27 -16.66 12.32 0.63
N ALA A 28 -17.70 12.56 -0.17
CA ALA A 28 -19.08 12.63 0.32
C ALA A 28 -19.52 11.31 0.97
N ASP A 29 -19.21 10.17 0.35
CA ASP A 29 -19.53 8.85 0.90
C ASP A 29 -18.74 8.55 2.20
N ILE A 30 -17.47 8.92 2.25
CA ILE A 30 -16.61 8.74 3.44
C ILE A 30 -17.11 9.60 4.61
N ASP A 31 -17.53 10.83 4.34
CA ASP A 31 -18.02 11.73 5.40
C ASP A 31 -19.41 11.32 5.89
N ALA A 32 -20.29 10.86 5.00
CA ALA A 32 -21.61 10.36 5.34
C ALA A 32 -21.56 9.02 6.12
N ALA A 33 -20.46 8.27 6.03
CA ALA A 33 -20.34 6.98 6.69
C ALA A 33 -20.40 7.12 8.23
N THR A 34 -21.18 6.24 8.86
CA THR A 34 -21.31 6.13 10.32
C THR A 34 -20.14 5.40 10.98
N LEU A 35 -19.02 5.35 10.31
CA LEU A 35 -17.79 4.67 10.71
C LEU A 35 -17.26 5.22 12.06
N LYS A 36 -17.11 4.36 13.04
CA LYS A 36 -16.58 4.68 14.37
C LYS A 36 -15.22 4.07 14.62
N ASP A 37 -15.09 2.78 14.29
CA ASP A 37 -13.89 2.00 14.56
C ASP A 37 -13.27 1.49 13.26
N ILE A 38 -11.95 1.62 13.16
CA ILE A 38 -11.13 1.12 12.06
C ILE A 38 -10.05 0.24 12.66
N TYR A 39 -10.07 -1.05 12.35
CA TYR A 39 -9.07 -1.99 12.84
C TYR A 39 -8.02 -2.26 11.78
N MET A 40 -6.77 -2.02 12.10
CA MET A 40 -5.61 -2.38 11.28
C MET A 40 -4.88 -3.57 11.91
N PHE A 41 -4.94 -4.72 11.28
CA PHE A 41 -4.31 -5.94 11.79
C PHE A 41 -2.96 -6.20 11.14
N ALA A 42 -1.98 -6.54 11.96
CA ALA A 42 -0.70 -7.08 11.54
C ALA A 42 -0.49 -8.48 12.13
N ARG A 43 -0.20 -9.45 11.25
CA ARG A 43 0.01 -10.85 11.68
C ARG A 43 1.29 -11.09 12.48
N ARG A 44 2.21 -10.13 12.51
CA ARG A 44 3.45 -10.15 13.28
C ARG A 44 3.46 -9.01 14.30
N GLY A 45 4.55 -8.92 15.05
CA GLY A 45 4.68 -7.93 16.12
C GLY A 45 5.10 -6.54 15.64
N PRO A 46 5.21 -5.60 16.60
CA PRO A 46 5.66 -4.24 16.34
C PRO A 46 7.05 -4.15 15.72
N LEU A 47 7.94 -5.11 16.04
CA LEU A 47 9.31 -5.16 15.50
C LEU A 47 9.34 -5.51 14.01
N GLU A 48 8.36 -6.25 13.52
CA GLU A 48 8.22 -6.63 12.11
C GLU A 48 7.29 -5.71 11.31
N ALA A 49 6.83 -4.62 11.92
CA ALA A 49 5.95 -3.65 11.24
C ALA A 49 6.60 -3.11 9.97
N ALA A 50 5.91 -3.29 8.84
CA ALA A 50 6.41 -2.92 7.50
C ALA A 50 5.90 -1.53 7.07
N CYS A 51 5.88 -0.57 7.98
CA CYS A 51 5.50 0.82 7.72
C CYS A 51 6.71 1.76 7.85
N THR A 52 6.61 2.93 7.22
CA THR A 52 7.56 4.01 7.51
C THR A 52 7.15 4.75 8.77
N ASN A 53 8.14 5.28 9.49
CA ASN A 53 7.88 6.04 10.69
C ASN A 53 7.11 7.35 10.41
N ASN A 54 7.29 7.94 9.24
CA ASN A 54 6.59 9.16 8.86
C ASN A 54 5.09 8.93 8.70
N GLU A 55 4.70 7.89 7.96
CA GLU A 55 3.29 7.50 7.79
C GLU A 55 2.64 7.15 9.13
N LEU A 56 3.37 6.44 10.01
CA LEU A 56 2.86 6.11 11.33
C LEU A 56 2.65 7.35 12.21
N LYS A 57 3.53 8.36 12.14
CA LYS A 57 3.36 9.62 12.85
C LYS A 57 2.12 10.40 12.42
N GLU A 58 1.78 10.34 11.12
CA GLU A 58 0.58 11.00 10.61
C GLU A 58 -0.70 10.44 11.22
N MET A 59 -0.70 9.17 11.64
CA MET A 59 -1.83 8.57 12.37
C MET A 59 -2.09 9.22 13.72
N GLY A 60 -1.06 9.77 14.36
CA GLY A 60 -1.20 10.53 15.62
C GLY A 60 -1.67 11.97 15.42
N ALA A 61 -1.60 12.48 14.20
CA ALA A 61 -1.93 13.88 13.87
C ALA A 61 -3.36 14.04 13.29
N LEU A 62 -4.14 12.97 13.15
CA LEU A 62 -5.51 13.01 12.62
C LEU A 62 -6.42 13.88 13.51
N GLU A 63 -7.16 14.83 12.91
CA GLU A 63 -8.03 15.73 13.66
C GLU A 63 -9.30 15.02 14.16
N ALA A 64 -9.94 14.23 13.33
CA ALA A 64 -11.21 13.59 13.62
C ALA A 64 -11.08 12.14 14.12
N ALA A 65 -9.87 11.61 14.22
CA ALA A 65 -9.66 10.24 14.70
C ALA A 65 -8.56 10.17 15.76
N THR A 66 -8.74 9.23 16.71
CA THR A 66 -7.73 8.85 17.69
C THR A 66 -7.13 7.52 17.28
N THR A 67 -5.81 7.43 17.19
CA THR A 67 -5.12 6.14 16.94
C THR A 67 -4.66 5.55 18.26
N VAL A 68 -5.00 4.29 18.50
CA VAL A 68 -4.68 3.57 19.73
C VAL A 68 -3.90 2.28 19.43
N VAL A 69 -3.03 1.94 20.38
CA VAL A 69 -2.22 0.72 20.35
C VAL A 69 -2.18 0.16 21.77
N ASP A 70 -2.30 -1.14 21.93
CA ASP A 70 -2.10 -1.77 23.24
C ASP A 70 -0.63 -1.66 23.65
N SER A 71 -0.36 -0.95 24.74
CA SER A 71 1.01 -0.79 25.28
C SER A 71 1.62 -2.09 25.77
N SER A 72 0.81 -3.06 26.17
CA SER A 72 1.29 -4.34 26.73
C SER A 72 2.02 -5.22 25.72
N ILE A 73 1.76 -5.03 24.42
CA ILE A 73 2.41 -5.79 23.35
C ILE A 73 3.68 -5.12 22.80
N LEU A 74 3.98 -3.90 23.25
CA LEU A 74 5.17 -3.18 22.81
C LEU A 74 6.41 -3.69 23.55
N PRO A 75 7.45 -4.17 22.83
CA PRO A 75 8.66 -4.68 23.46
C PRO A 75 9.41 -3.54 24.18
N SER A 76 10.00 -3.89 25.31
CA SER A 76 10.89 -2.99 26.06
C SER A 76 12.26 -2.89 25.41
N ASP A 77 12.74 -3.99 24.83
CA ASP A 77 14.10 -4.16 24.34
C ASP A 77 14.14 -4.61 22.87
N MET A 78 15.27 -4.29 22.23
CA MET A 78 15.55 -4.73 20.87
C MET A 78 16.30 -6.07 20.88
N PRO A 79 16.03 -6.98 19.92
CA PRO A 79 16.80 -8.20 19.78
C PRO A 79 18.29 -7.90 19.55
N GLU A 80 19.17 -8.62 20.25
CA GLU A 80 20.63 -8.45 20.09
C GLU A 80 21.10 -8.81 18.68
N THR A 81 20.40 -9.73 18.02
CA THR A 81 20.72 -10.22 16.67
C THR A 81 20.44 -9.23 15.56
N MET A 82 19.76 -8.13 15.85
CA MET A 82 19.42 -7.09 14.88
C MET A 82 20.61 -6.15 14.65
N ASP A 83 20.92 -5.81 13.39
CA ASP A 83 21.97 -4.86 13.09
C ASP A 83 21.65 -3.42 13.53
N ASP A 84 22.67 -2.58 13.69
CA ASP A 84 22.50 -1.21 14.22
C ASP A 84 21.65 -0.30 13.34
N ARG A 85 21.65 -0.51 12.03
CA ARG A 85 20.84 0.28 11.10
C ARG A 85 19.37 -0.09 11.25
N GLU A 86 19.09 -1.37 11.31
CA GLU A 86 17.75 -1.87 11.53
C GLU A 86 17.23 -1.48 12.90
N LYS A 87 18.04 -1.63 13.97
CA LYS A 87 17.69 -1.16 15.32
C LYS A 87 17.25 0.28 15.34
N LYS A 88 17.98 1.20 14.68
CA LYS A 88 17.62 2.61 14.60
C LYS A 88 16.26 2.84 13.92
N VAL A 89 15.95 2.10 12.87
CA VAL A 89 14.65 2.21 12.17
C VAL A 89 13.54 1.70 13.07
N ARG A 90 13.70 0.51 13.66
CA ARG A 90 12.70 -0.11 14.54
C ARG A 90 12.45 0.69 15.80
N MET A 91 13.49 1.25 16.39
CA MET A 91 13.38 2.10 17.58
C MET A 91 12.47 3.32 17.30
N ARG A 92 12.63 4.01 16.17
CA ARG A 92 11.78 5.12 15.79
C ARG A 92 10.30 4.72 15.65
N ILE A 93 10.04 3.56 15.07
CA ILE A 93 8.67 3.03 14.94
C ILE A 93 8.10 2.72 16.32
N LEU A 94 8.87 2.04 17.19
CA LEU A 94 8.43 1.74 18.55
C LEU A 94 8.17 2.99 19.40
N ASP A 95 9.02 4.02 19.28
CA ASP A 95 8.82 5.29 19.98
C ASP A 95 7.51 5.94 19.55
N THR A 96 7.20 5.91 18.25
CA THR A 96 5.92 6.42 17.75
C THR A 96 4.75 5.57 18.24
N LEU A 97 4.84 4.24 18.22
CA LEU A 97 3.80 3.36 18.77
C LEU A 97 3.60 3.58 20.28
N LYS A 98 4.66 3.82 21.05
CA LYS A 98 4.57 4.18 22.47
C LYS A 98 3.82 5.49 22.68
N VAL A 99 4.03 6.49 21.83
CA VAL A 99 3.25 7.74 21.89
C VAL A 99 1.77 7.47 21.59
N LEU A 100 1.47 6.71 20.53
CA LEU A 100 0.10 6.36 20.16
C LEU A 100 -0.60 5.52 21.25
N SER A 101 0.13 4.68 21.97
CA SER A 101 -0.44 3.86 23.05
C SER A 101 -0.87 4.65 24.30
N GLN A 102 -0.52 5.93 24.40
CA GLN A 102 -0.99 6.82 25.47
C GLN A 102 -2.37 7.43 25.21
N ALA A 103 -2.83 7.38 23.96
CA ALA A 103 -4.15 7.88 23.59
C ALA A 103 -5.25 6.92 24.03
N LYS A 104 -6.44 7.45 24.31
CA LYS A 104 -7.61 6.68 24.70
C LYS A 104 -8.59 6.57 23.54
N ALA A 105 -9.18 5.40 23.35
CA ALA A 105 -10.26 5.21 22.40
C ALA A 105 -11.43 6.15 22.68
N ASN A 106 -12.18 6.50 21.63
CA ASN A 106 -13.40 7.32 21.69
C ASN A 106 -13.19 8.78 22.17
N GLU A 107 -11.99 9.31 22.13
CA GLU A 107 -11.72 10.73 22.39
C GLU A 107 -12.16 11.64 21.23
N LYS A 108 -12.24 11.10 20.02
CA LYS A 108 -12.64 11.80 18.79
C LYS A 108 -13.76 11.02 18.07
N ARG A 109 -14.21 11.56 16.93
CA ARG A 109 -15.31 10.97 16.13
C ARG A 109 -15.03 9.51 15.74
N ARG A 110 -13.77 9.16 15.46
CA ARG A 110 -13.35 7.82 15.01
C ARG A 110 -12.18 7.33 15.85
N THR A 111 -12.05 6.01 15.96
CA THR A 111 -10.90 5.37 16.59
C THR A 111 -10.23 4.43 15.58
N VAL A 112 -8.92 4.57 15.43
CA VAL A 112 -8.11 3.62 14.65
C VAL A 112 -7.36 2.73 15.62
N HIS A 113 -7.61 1.43 15.56
CA HIS A 113 -6.97 0.42 16.37
C HIS A 113 -5.85 -0.24 15.58
N ILE A 114 -4.61 -0.15 16.05
CA ILE A 114 -3.47 -0.87 15.47
C ILE A 114 -3.27 -2.13 16.30
N GLU A 115 -3.62 -3.25 15.72
CA GLU A 115 -3.59 -4.57 16.36
C GLU A 115 -2.46 -5.43 15.77
N PHE A 116 -1.63 -5.97 16.64
CA PHE A 116 -0.55 -6.87 16.27
C PHE A 116 -0.86 -8.31 16.69
N PHE A 117 -0.11 -9.25 16.13
CA PHE A 117 -0.23 -10.68 16.44
C PHE A 117 -1.64 -11.24 16.19
N ALA A 118 -2.27 -10.81 15.08
CA ALA A 118 -3.56 -11.36 14.65
C ALA A 118 -3.60 -11.53 13.13
N SER A 119 -4.13 -12.65 12.67
CA SER A 119 -4.28 -12.99 11.26
C SER A 119 -5.74 -13.35 10.95
N PRO A 120 -6.33 -12.88 9.86
CA PRO A 120 -7.66 -13.27 9.48
C PRO A 120 -7.70 -14.72 9.01
N ILE A 121 -8.74 -15.45 9.41
CA ILE A 121 -8.99 -16.83 8.99
C ILE A 121 -10.31 -17.03 8.27
N GLU A 122 -11.32 -16.16 8.53
CA GLU A 122 -12.63 -16.28 7.91
C GLU A 122 -13.34 -14.92 7.88
N ILE A 123 -14.01 -14.60 6.77
CA ILE A 123 -14.95 -13.48 6.69
C ILE A 123 -16.33 -14.03 7.04
N LEU A 124 -16.97 -13.47 8.05
CA LEU A 124 -18.26 -13.90 8.54
C LEU A 124 -19.39 -13.15 7.82
N GLY A 125 -20.51 -13.85 7.64
CA GLY A 125 -21.73 -13.33 7.02
C GLY A 125 -22.14 -14.14 5.80
N GLY A 126 -23.28 -13.81 5.22
CA GLY A 126 -23.85 -14.50 4.06
C GLY A 126 -23.68 -13.71 2.76
N LYS A 127 -24.64 -12.83 2.46
CA LYS A 127 -24.61 -11.95 1.28
C LYS A 127 -23.81 -10.67 1.51
N THR A 128 -23.64 -10.28 2.76
CA THR A 128 -22.91 -9.11 3.21
C THR A 128 -21.90 -9.53 4.28
N VAL A 129 -20.88 -8.72 4.47
CA VAL A 129 -19.92 -8.91 5.57
C VAL A 129 -20.62 -8.52 6.88
N GLU A 130 -20.54 -9.40 7.87
CA GLU A 130 -21.09 -9.21 9.22
C GLU A 130 -19.98 -9.23 10.29
N GLY A 131 -18.80 -9.69 9.92
CA GLY A 131 -17.65 -9.74 10.80
C GLY A 131 -16.46 -10.42 10.15
N ILE A 132 -15.39 -10.51 10.92
CA ILE A 132 -14.17 -11.22 10.56
C ILE A 132 -13.70 -12.06 11.74
N ARG A 133 -13.36 -13.32 11.50
CA ARG A 133 -12.72 -14.19 12.47
C ARG A 133 -11.22 -14.08 12.34
N MET A 134 -10.59 -13.78 13.45
CA MET A 134 -9.15 -13.63 13.59
C MET A 134 -8.56 -14.75 14.43
N GLU A 135 -7.33 -15.13 14.15
CA GLU A 135 -6.52 -16.01 14.99
C GLU A 135 -5.37 -15.24 15.61
N ARG A 136 -5.14 -15.40 16.91
CA ARG A 136 -3.94 -14.89 17.56
C ARG A 136 -2.73 -15.59 17.00
N THR A 137 -1.67 -14.83 16.77
CA THR A 137 -0.43 -15.33 16.19
C THR A 137 0.77 -15.03 17.09
N LYS A 138 1.86 -15.72 16.84
CA LYS A 138 3.17 -15.46 17.45
C LYS A 138 4.26 -15.53 16.41
N VAL A 139 5.43 -14.99 16.71
CA VAL A 139 6.61 -15.09 15.84
C VAL A 139 7.59 -16.07 16.47
N GLU A 140 7.89 -17.14 15.76
CA GLU A 140 8.91 -18.13 16.14
C GLU A 140 9.92 -18.28 14.99
N SER A 141 11.19 -18.09 15.27
CA SER A 141 12.27 -18.17 14.27
C SER A 141 11.99 -17.33 13.02
N GLY A 142 11.44 -16.11 13.21
CA GLY A 142 11.09 -15.17 12.14
C GLY A 142 9.82 -15.52 11.34
N ARG A 143 9.15 -16.62 11.70
CA ARG A 143 7.89 -17.05 11.04
C ARG A 143 6.69 -16.72 11.91
N CYS A 144 5.63 -16.25 11.26
CA CYS A 144 4.34 -16.08 11.90
C CYS A 144 3.63 -17.44 12.00
N ILE A 145 3.20 -17.81 13.20
CA ILE A 145 2.51 -19.08 13.49
C ILE A 145 1.22 -18.75 14.22
N GLY A 146 0.11 -19.39 13.82
CA GLY A 146 -1.16 -19.34 14.54
C GLY A 146 -1.06 -20.06 15.89
N THR A 147 -1.81 -19.58 16.86
CA THR A 147 -1.85 -20.18 18.21
C THR A 147 -3.03 -21.12 18.42
N GLY A 148 -4.00 -21.10 17.50
CA GLY A 148 -5.30 -21.78 17.64
C GLY A 148 -6.33 -20.96 18.47
N ASP A 149 -5.93 -19.87 19.09
CA ASP A 149 -6.83 -18.97 19.81
C ASP A 149 -7.50 -18.00 18.84
N THR A 150 -8.83 -18.07 18.76
CA THR A 150 -9.62 -17.32 17.78
C THR A 150 -10.58 -16.35 18.46
N PHE A 151 -10.89 -15.24 17.76
CA PHE A 151 -11.86 -14.25 18.20
C PHE A 151 -12.54 -13.60 16.98
N ASP A 152 -13.77 -13.17 17.18
CA ASP A 152 -14.57 -12.55 16.13
C ASP A 152 -14.68 -11.05 16.36
N ILE A 153 -14.63 -10.26 15.28
CA ILE A 153 -14.84 -8.81 15.29
C ILE A 153 -16.00 -8.51 14.38
N PRO A 154 -17.09 -7.92 14.90
CA PRO A 154 -18.16 -7.42 14.08
C PRO A 154 -17.66 -6.29 13.17
N CYS A 155 -17.90 -6.40 11.87
CA CYS A 155 -17.59 -5.34 10.90
C CYS A 155 -18.47 -5.50 9.66
N GLU A 156 -18.68 -4.40 8.97
CA GLU A 156 -19.47 -4.34 7.74
C GLU A 156 -18.59 -4.24 6.48
N MET A 157 -17.27 -4.03 6.67
CA MET A 157 -16.31 -3.91 5.57
C MET A 157 -14.97 -4.53 5.95
N VAL A 158 -14.39 -5.27 5.02
CA VAL A 158 -13.02 -5.80 5.11
C VAL A 158 -12.22 -5.34 3.90
N ILE A 159 -11.08 -4.67 4.14
CA ILE A 159 -10.17 -4.19 3.11
C ILE A 159 -8.84 -4.95 3.23
N THR A 160 -8.46 -5.67 2.19
CA THR A 160 -7.21 -6.44 2.18
C THR A 160 -6.02 -5.57 1.79
N CYS A 161 -5.05 -5.43 2.70
CA CYS A 161 -3.79 -4.71 2.49
C CYS A 161 -2.58 -5.64 2.69
N ILE A 162 -2.68 -6.87 2.20
CA ILE A 162 -1.74 -7.97 2.45
C ILE A 162 -0.56 -8.03 1.48
N GLY A 163 -0.42 -7.03 0.65
CA GLY A 163 0.57 -6.92 -0.42
C GLY A 163 -0.02 -7.21 -1.80
N SER A 164 0.77 -6.94 -2.82
CA SER A 164 0.39 -7.14 -4.22
C SER A 164 1.35 -8.10 -4.90
N ARG A 165 0.86 -8.79 -5.91
CA ARG A 165 1.64 -9.65 -6.80
C ARG A 165 1.34 -9.23 -8.23
N ALA A 166 2.31 -9.39 -9.14
CA ALA A 166 2.02 -9.27 -10.55
C ALA A 166 1.16 -10.47 -11.01
N GLU A 167 0.36 -10.24 -12.02
CA GLU A 167 -0.33 -11.30 -12.76
C GLU A 167 0.55 -11.79 -13.89
N ALA A 168 0.51 -13.09 -14.17
CA ALA A 168 1.23 -13.68 -15.28
C ALA A 168 0.67 -13.13 -16.61
N ILE A 169 1.57 -12.76 -17.51
CA ILE A 169 1.24 -12.35 -18.88
C ILE A 169 1.55 -13.53 -19.78
N GLU A 170 0.62 -13.88 -20.65
CA GLU A 170 0.80 -14.98 -21.60
C GLU A 170 2.09 -14.79 -22.41
N GLU A 171 2.83 -15.88 -22.63
CA GLU A 171 4.13 -15.92 -23.30
C GLU A 171 5.31 -15.21 -22.57
N ILE A 172 5.07 -14.57 -21.41
CA ILE A 172 6.13 -13.97 -20.59
C ILE A 172 6.50 -14.92 -19.45
N PRO A 173 7.78 -15.31 -19.32
CA PRO A 173 8.23 -16.16 -18.22
C PRO A 173 7.90 -15.54 -16.86
N PHE A 174 7.23 -16.28 -16.01
CA PHE A 174 6.72 -15.79 -14.73
C PHE A 174 7.03 -16.75 -13.58
N ASN A 175 7.47 -16.22 -12.47
CA ASN A 175 7.73 -16.98 -11.26
C ASN A 175 6.54 -16.88 -10.31
N GLU A 176 5.73 -17.93 -10.25
CA GLU A 176 4.53 -18.01 -9.42
C GLU A 176 4.82 -17.85 -7.93
N ARG A 177 5.96 -18.32 -7.45
CA ARG A 177 6.32 -18.23 -6.02
C ARG A 177 6.60 -16.81 -5.58
N SER A 178 7.37 -16.05 -6.36
CA SER A 178 7.74 -14.67 -6.07
C SER A 178 6.72 -13.65 -6.60
N GLY A 179 5.86 -14.04 -7.55
CA GLY A 179 4.88 -13.17 -8.19
C GLY A 179 5.53 -12.07 -9.04
N ILE A 180 6.59 -12.42 -9.78
CA ILE A 180 7.32 -11.50 -10.65
C ILE A 180 7.63 -12.17 -11.99
N VAL A 181 7.89 -11.36 -13.00
CA VAL A 181 8.41 -11.83 -14.29
C VAL A 181 9.84 -12.35 -14.10
N GLU A 182 10.18 -13.50 -14.70
CA GLU A 182 11.54 -14.01 -14.70
C GLU A 182 12.42 -13.18 -15.63
N HIS A 183 13.57 -12.78 -15.14
CA HIS A 183 14.46 -11.86 -15.85
C HIS A 183 15.92 -11.99 -15.43
N GLN A 184 16.82 -11.56 -16.30
CA GLN A 184 18.23 -11.30 -15.97
C GLN A 184 18.49 -9.79 -16.04
N ASP A 185 18.64 -9.14 -14.88
CA ASP A 185 18.86 -7.69 -14.74
C ASP A 185 17.79 -6.78 -15.40
N GLY A 186 16.63 -7.34 -15.70
CA GLY A 186 15.54 -6.67 -16.41
C GLY A 186 15.30 -7.19 -17.82
N ARG A 187 16.21 -7.96 -18.42
CA ARG A 187 15.96 -8.67 -19.68
C ARG A 187 15.10 -9.89 -19.44
N VAL A 188 13.94 -9.95 -20.09
CA VAL A 188 13.00 -11.06 -20.04
C VAL A 188 13.20 -11.98 -21.24
N GLY A 189 13.40 -11.37 -22.42
CA GLY A 189 13.59 -12.07 -23.67
C GLY A 189 14.07 -11.10 -24.76
N LYS A 190 14.09 -11.57 -26.00
CA LYS A 190 14.57 -10.74 -27.13
C LYS A 190 13.65 -9.53 -27.33
N GLY A 191 14.12 -8.34 -26.96
CA GLY A 191 13.38 -7.08 -27.08
C GLY A 191 12.30 -6.89 -26.03
N VAL A 192 12.26 -7.73 -24.98
CA VAL A 192 11.33 -7.63 -23.86
C VAL A 192 12.09 -7.36 -22.58
N TYR A 193 11.66 -6.34 -21.85
CA TYR A 193 12.28 -5.90 -20.62
C TYR A 193 11.23 -5.69 -19.53
N ALA A 194 11.62 -5.90 -18.28
CA ALA A 194 10.80 -5.66 -17.10
C ALA A 194 11.47 -4.63 -16.19
N ALA A 195 10.68 -3.71 -15.64
CA ALA A 195 11.11 -2.72 -14.65
C ALA A 195 10.07 -2.56 -13.54
N GLY A 196 10.46 -2.01 -12.40
CA GLY A 196 9.55 -1.72 -11.30
C GLY A 196 9.03 -2.96 -10.58
N TRP A 197 7.77 -2.93 -10.15
CA TRP A 197 7.20 -3.99 -9.31
C TRP A 197 7.07 -5.34 -10.00
N VAL A 198 6.80 -5.36 -11.30
CA VAL A 198 6.73 -6.62 -12.07
C VAL A 198 8.08 -7.33 -12.12
N LYS A 199 9.19 -6.58 -11.98
CA LYS A 199 10.57 -7.08 -11.91
C LYS A 199 10.98 -7.50 -10.50
N ARG A 200 10.66 -6.68 -9.49
CA ARG A 200 11.23 -6.79 -8.15
C ARG A 200 10.26 -7.26 -7.06
N GLY A 201 8.97 -7.38 -7.39
CA GLY A 201 7.89 -7.47 -6.42
C GLY A 201 7.41 -6.08 -5.96
N ALA A 202 6.24 -6.06 -5.33
CA ALA A 202 5.56 -4.83 -4.87
C ALA A 202 6.26 -4.22 -3.64
N THR A 203 7.47 -3.70 -3.82
CA THR A 203 8.29 -3.09 -2.77
C THR A 203 8.89 -1.76 -3.22
N GLY A 204 9.14 -0.89 -2.26
CA GLY A 204 9.77 0.41 -2.48
C GLY A 204 8.79 1.52 -2.89
N THR A 205 9.34 2.72 -2.98
CA THR A 205 8.63 3.96 -3.31
C THR A 205 8.86 4.37 -4.77
N ILE A 206 8.24 5.46 -5.21
CA ILE A 206 8.45 6.07 -6.53
C ILE A 206 9.95 6.29 -6.80
N GLY A 207 10.69 6.83 -5.80
CA GLY A 207 12.13 7.05 -5.95
C GLY A 207 12.95 5.78 -6.20
N THR A 208 12.59 4.68 -5.54
CA THR A 208 13.22 3.36 -5.77
C THR A 208 12.92 2.85 -7.18
N ASN A 209 11.67 2.98 -7.64
CA ASN A 209 11.27 2.55 -8.97
C ASN A 209 11.95 3.36 -10.07
N ARG A 210 12.18 4.66 -9.85
CA ARG A 210 12.89 5.53 -10.80
C ARG A 210 14.32 5.04 -11.07
N LEU A 211 15.06 4.71 -10.02
CA LEU A 211 16.44 4.20 -10.16
C LEU A 211 16.48 2.85 -10.89
N ASP A 212 15.55 1.95 -10.55
CA ASP A 212 15.41 0.67 -11.22
C ASP A 212 15.08 0.83 -12.71
N SER A 213 14.20 1.77 -13.05
CA SER A 213 13.81 2.06 -14.43
C SER A 213 14.95 2.65 -15.25
N TYR A 214 15.79 3.50 -14.67
CA TYR A 214 16.99 4.02 -15.35
C TYR A 214 17.96 2.90 -15.71
N ALA A 215 18.23 1.98 -14.78
CA ALA A 215 19.11 0.86 -15.05
C ALA A 215 18.59 -0.03 -16.20
N VAL A 216 17.28 -0.26 -16.26
CA VAL A 216 16.66 -1.01 -17.36
C VAL A 216 16.65 -0.23 -18.66
N ALA A 217 16.48 1.09 -18.63
CA ALA A 217 16.55 1.94 -19.80
C ALA A 217 17.97 1.95 -20.41
N ASP A 218 19.01 2.07 -19.60
CA ASP A 218 20.42 1.99 -20.03
C ASP A 218 20.71 0.64 -20.67
N LEU A 219 20.18 -0.43 -20.08
CA LEU A 219 20.28 -1.79 -20.61
C LEU A 219 19.62 -1.90 -21.98
N LEU A 220 18.38 -1.39 -22.11
CA LEU A 220 17.64 -1.38 -23.37
C LEU A 220 18.39 -0.59 -24.46
N ILE A 221 18.95 0.57 -24.12
CA ILE A 221 19.75 1.39 -25.03
C ILE A 221 20.98 0.62 -25.49
N SER A 222 21.68 -0.07 -24.57
CA SER A 222 22.87 -0.85 -24.90
C SER A 222 22.58 -2.04 -25.83
N ASP A 223 21.40 -2.63 -25.70
CA ASP A 223 20.98 -3.78 -26.50
C ASP A 223 20.34 -3.39 -27.83
N PHE A 224 20.04 -2.10 -28.02
CA PHE A 224 19.32 -1.60 -29.18
C PHE A 224 20.20 -1.66 -30.44
N SER A 225 19.84 -2.51 -31.38
CA SER A 225 20.57 -2.74 -32.63
C SER A 225 20.07 -1.94 -33.83
N GLY A 226 19.25 -0.92 -33.61
CA GLY A 226 18.93 0.11 -34.60
C GLY A 226 18.15 -0.33 -35.83
N LYS A 227 17.11 -1.17 -35.70
CA LYS A 227 16.15 -1.30 -36.81
C LYS A 227 15.11 -0.18 -36.75
N ALA A 228 15.05 0.61 -37.82
CA ALA A 228 14.01 1.63 -37.96
C ALA A 228 12.63 0.95 -37.92
N LYS A 229 11.79 1.41 -36.98
CA LYS A 229 10.36 1.09 -36.98
C LYS A 229 9.58 2.27 -37.55
N PRO A 230 8.36 2.05 -38.04
CA PRO A 230 7.56 3.13 -38.67
C PRO A 230 7.32 4.36 -37.79
N GLY A 231 7.43 4.20 -36.46
CA GLY A 231 7.31 5.30 -35.52
C GLY A 231 5.87 5.76 -35.25
N PRO A 232 5.69 6.98 -34.70
CA PRO A 232 4.40 7.46 -34.22
C PRO A 232 3.31 7.56 -35.29
N ASN A 233 3.70 7.77 -36.57
CA ASN A 233 2.72 7.96 -37.65
C ASN A 233 1.86 6.74 -37.89
N GLU A 234 2.40 5.51 -37.83
CA GLU A 234 1.59 4.32 -37.96
C GLU A 234 0.68 4.08 -36.76
N LEU A 235 1.14 4.43 -35.56
CA LEU A 235 0.29 4.38 -34.37
C LEU A 235 -0.90 5.35 -34.53
N ASN A 236 -0.65 6.57 -34.99
CA ASN A 236 -1.70 7.56 -35.23
C ASN A 236 -2.72 7.07 -36.29
N ASN A 237 -2.24 6.47 -37.37
CA ASN A 237 -3.10 5.86 -38.37
C ASN A 237 -3.98 4.77 -37.77
N LEU A 238 -3.42 3.89 -36.95
CA LEU A 238 -4.16 2.83 -36.28
C LEU A 238 -5.21 3.37 -35.29
N VAL A 239 -4.88 4.45 -34.57
CA VAL A 239 -5.83 5.16 -33.67
C VAL A 239 -7.02 5.67 -34.46
N ILE A 240 -6.78 6.30 -35.62
CA ILE A 240 -7.82 6.82 -36.48
C ILE A 240 -8.67 5.67 -37.09
N GLU A 241 -8.02 4.66 -37.62
CA GLU A 241 -8.67 3.47 -38.22
C GLU A 241 -9.58 2.75 -37.21
N ARG A 242 -9.16 2.63 -35.96
CA ARG A 242 -9.93 1.98 -34.90
C ARG A 242 -10.89 2.93 -34.16
N SER A 243 -10.98 4.21 -34.58
CA SER A 243 -11.81 5.23 -33.94
C SER A 243 -11.61 5.30 -32.41
N LEU A 244 -10.36 5.15 -31.96
CA LEU A 244 -10.04 5.22 -30.54
C LEU A 244 -10.07 6.67 -30.06
N GLN A 245 -10.70 6.90 -28.90
CA GLN A 245 -10.60 8.19 -28.21
C GLN A 245 -9.28 8.24 -27.45
N VAL A 246 -8.42 9.17 -27.79
CA VAL A 246 -7.11 9.35 -27.18
C VAL A 246 -7.03 10.74 -26.56
N VAL A 247 -6.63 10.82 -25.30
CA VAL A 247 -6.29 12.09 -24.66
C VAL A 247 -4.85 12.43 -25.03
N SER A 248 -4.67 13.54 -25.76
CA SER A 248 -3.34 14.04 -26.10
C SER A 248 -2.65 14.67 -24.86
N TYR A 249 -1.36 14.95 -24.99
CA TYR A 249 -0.64 15.66 -23.92
C TYR A 249 -1.21 17.08 -23.71
N ASP A 250 -1.63 17.74 -24.77
CA ASP A 250 -2.24 19.08 -24.70
C ASP A 250 -3.60 19.03 -23.99
N ASP A 251 -4.43 18.02 -24.29
CA ASP A 251 -5.68 17.78 -23.57
C ASP A 251 -5.44 17.53 -22.08
N TRP A 252 -4.40 16.73 -21.76
CA TRP A 252 -4.03 16.48 -20.37
C TRP A 252 -3.58 17.76 -19.66
N LEU A 253 -2.83 18.64 -20.31
CA LEU A 253 -2.46 19.95 -19.75
C LEU A 253 -3.68 20.80 -19.43
N ILE A 254 -4.72 20.75 -20.26
CA ILE A 254 -5.99 21.46 -20.00
C ILE A 254 -6.68 20.86 -18.77
N ILE A 255 -6.79 19.54 -18.69
CA ILE A 255 -7.36 18.85 -17.52
C ILE A 255 -6.61 19.24 -16.25
N LYS A 256 -5.28 19.17 -16.27
CA LYS A 256 -4.44 19.56 -15.13
C LYS A 256 -4.67 21.01 -14.69
N MET A 257 -4.73 21.91 -15.63
CA MET A 257 -5.00 23.34 -15.35
C MET A 257 -6.39 23.55 -14.71
N LEU A 258 -7.40 22.80 -15.15
CA LEU A 258 -8.74 22.86 -14.58
C LEU A 258 -8.78 22.28 -13.15
N GLU A 259 -8.08 21.19 -12.90
CA GLU A 259 -7.94 20.59 -11.57
C GLU A 259 -7.22 21.54 -10.60
N GLU A 260 -6.10 22.15 -11.03
CA GLU A 260 -5.35 23.14 -10.24
C GLU A 260 -6.20 24.39 -9.93
N ALA A 261 -7.03 24.84 -10.87
CA ALA A 261 -7.92 25.99 -10.68
C ALA A 261 -9.12 25.67 -9.77
N ALA A 262 -9.55 24.41 -9.70
CA ALA A 262 -10.62 23.97 -8.83
C ALA A 262 -10.13 23.61 -7.40
N ALA A 263 -8.83 23.43 -7.23
CA ALA A 263 -8.25 23.18 -5.91
C ALA A 263 -8.40 24.41 -5.01
N PRO A 264 -8.77 24.23 -3.72
CA PRO A 264 -9.01 25.31 -2.77
C PRO A 264 -7.71 26.02 -2.35
#